data_52837f29bc7e93b9182ca68cdef88821
#
_entry.id   52837f29bc7e93b9182ca68cdef88821
#
_cell.length_a   1.000
_cell.length_b   1.000
_cell.length_c   1.000
_cell.angle_alpha   90.00
_cell.angle_beta   90.00
_cell.angle_gamma   90.00
#
_symmetry.space_group_name_H-M   'P 1'
#
loop_
_entity.id
_entity.type
_entity.pdbx_description
1 polymer ?
#
loop_
_entity_poly.entity_id
_entity_poly.type
_entity_poly.pdbx_seq_one_letter_code
_entity_poly.pdbx_strand_id
1 'polypeptide(L)'
;MNKKDFMDLGIRAYEKGLCDLGNNSYAYLQPDGGWGWSNAGLICDGDESLIVDTLFDENLTNEMLLEMEKAEPLAFQNIVALVNSHSNGDHCNGNNCVNTEVIISSESSLEEMKHESPEMMAGLLLQAPTMGKLGDYFTKCFGEFDFAGVTRKLPNTTFNKETTKKVGDKVVELHEVGPAHTNGDVIAYVPNDKVVYTGDILFIEGHPILWAGPVSNWIDACKKIISLDVDSVVPGHGPVTDKRGVRAVQEYLSYIHDEAKARYDSGMQAVEACKDIDLSPFSSWGDAERIAVNINSLFREFKGEQEREDITFLFTQMSELVEQKG
;
A
#
# COMPACT_ATOMS: atom_id res chain seq x y z
N MET A 1 28.23 -10.06 11.49
CA MET A 1 27.77 -8.73 11.12
C MET A 1 27.12 -8.10 12.35
N ASN A 2 27.47 -6.89 12.70
CA ASN A 2 26.94 -6.22 13.89
C ASN A 2 25.45 -5.89 13.69
N LYS A 3 24.59 -6.28 14.65
CA LYS A 3 23.13 -6.01 14.66
C LYS A 3 22.73 -4.51 14.59
N LYS A 4 23.67 -3.57 14.44
CA LYS A 4 23.45 -2.13 14.44
C LYS A 4 23.42 -1.47 13.06
N ASP A 5 23.76 -2.20 11.98
CA ASP A 5 23.82 -1.66 10.62
C ASP A 5 22.55 -1.95 9.78
N PHE A 6 21.52 -2.53 10.41
CA PHE A 6 20.25 -2.79 9.73
C PHE A 6 19.42 -1.52 9.67
N MET A 7 19.34 -1.00 8.48
CA MET A 7 18.33 -0.13 7.91
C MET A 7 18.35 1.33 8.36
N ASP A 8 19.31 2.08 7.83
CA ASP A 8 19.04 3.49 7.56
C ASP A 8 17.99 3.55 6.43
N LEU A 9 16.72 3.72 6.83
CA LEU A 9 15.58 3.78 5.90
C LEU A 9 15.50 5.11 5.16
N GLY A 10 16.32 6.10 5.48
CA GLY A 10 16.27 7.41 4.86
C GLY A 10 14.96 8.17 5.08
N ILE A 11 14.30 7.91 6.20
CA ILE A 11 12.97 8.45 6.51
C ILE A 11 13.00 9.94 6.84
N ARG A 12 11.91 10.64 6.50
CA ARG A 12 11.59 11.99 6.94
C ARG A 12 10.73 11.95 8.21
N ALA A 13 10.43 13.12 8.78
CA ALA A 13 9.46 13.23 9.87
C ALA A 13 8.11 12.61 9.44
N TYR A 14 7.51 11.82 10.35
CA TYR A 14 6.26 11.14 10.10
C TYR A 14 5.18 11.71 11.01
N GLU A 15 4.55 12.78 10.53
CA GLU A 15 3.49 13.51 11.22
C GLU A 15 2.23 13.49 10.36
N LYS A 16 1.04 13.44 10.99
CA LYS A 16 -0.22 13.45 10.25
C LYS A 16 -0.38 14.77 9.49
N GLY A 17 -0.79 14.67 8.23
CA GLY A 17 -1.09 15.81 7.37
C GLY A 17 -0.17 15.88 6.15
N LEU A 18 -0.13 17.08 5.53
CA LEU A 18 0.53 17.29 4.26
C LEU A 18 2.04 17.55 4.44
N CYS A 19 2.86 16.71 3.85
CA CYS A 19 4.33 16.83 3.81
C CYS A 19 4.75 17.42 2.45
N ASP A 20 5.41 18.57 2.46
CA ASP A 20 5.96 19.20 1.25
C ASP A 20 7.21 18.44 0.77
N LEU A 21 7.20 18.00 -0.49
CA LEU A 21 8.31 17.29 -1.13
C LEU A 21 9.14 18.22 -2.04
N GLY A 22 8.70 19.46 -2.19
CA GLY A 22 9.25 20.46 -3.11
C GLY A 22 8.54 20.48 -4.46
N ASN A 23 8.72 21.58 -5.19
CA ASN A 23 8.17 21.79 -6.53
C ASN A 23 6.65 21.56 -6.63
N ASN A 24 5.88 21.90 -5.58
CA ASN A 24 4.43 21.72 -5.48
C ASN A 24 4.01 20.23 -5.63
N SER A 25 4.81 19.33 -5.12
CA SER A 25 4.48 17.92 -4.90
C SER A 25 4.43 17.64 -3.41
N TYR A 26 3.41 16.92 -2.96
CA TYR A 26 3.10 16.69 -1.56
C TYR A 26 2.73 15.23 -1.29
N ALA A 27 3.02 14.75 -0.08
CA ALA A 27 2.49 13.50 0.44
C ALA A 27 1.56 13.80 1.63
N TYR A 28 0.35 13.25 1.64
CA TYR A 28 -0.48 13.23 2.82
C TYR A 28 -0.20 11.97 3.62
N LEU A 29 0.15 12.13 4.89
CA LEU A 29 0.67 11.07 5.73
C LEU A 29 -0.29 10.76 6.89
N GLN A 30 -0.45 9.46 7.19
CA GLN A 30 -1.28 8.97 8.30
C GLN A 30 -0.45 8.07 9.23
N PRO A 31 0.23 8.60 10.26
CA PRO A 31 0.81 7.76 11.31
C PRO A 31 -0.30 6.96 12.05
N ASP A 32 -0.08 5.69 12.44
CA ASP A 32 1.23 5.02 12.44
C ASP A 32 1.60 4.30 11.14
N GLY A 33 0.73 4.31 10.11
CA GLY A 33 1.00 3.60 8.85
C GLY A 33 0.66 2.11 8.89
N GLY A 34 0.01 1.63 9.95
CA GLY A 34 -0.49 0.26 10.06
C GLY A 34 -1.70 0.00 9.14
N TRP A 35 -2.48 -1.03 9.49
CA TRP A 35 -3.65 -1.42 8.71
C TRP A 35 -4.60 -0.25 8.41
N GLY A 36 -4.83 0.02 7.10
CA GLY A 36 -5.76 1.05 6.65
C GLY A 36 -5.28 2.51 6.79
N TRP A 37 -4.16 2.76 7.46
CA TRP A 37 -3.55 4.09 7.60
C TRP A 37 -2.59 4.37 6.44
N SER A 38 -3.15 4.50 5.26
CA SER A 38 -2.43 4.71 4.00
C SER A 38 -2.03 6.17 3.79
N ASN A 39 -1.10 6.39 2.87
CA ASN A 39 -0.70 7.71 2.39
C ASN A 39 -1.35 8.02 1.03
N ALA A 40 -1.41 9.30 0.70
CA ALA A 40 -1.85 9.80 -0.59
C ALA A 40 -0.91 10.89 -1.12
N GLY A 41 -1.09 11.31 -2.35
CA GLY A 41 -0.25 12.33 -2.99
C GLY A 41 -1.02 13.45 -3.65
N LEU A 42 -0.42 14.66 -3.68
CA LEU A 42 -0.89 15.80 -4.46
C LEU A 42 0.26 16.32 -5.32
N ILE A 43 0.00 16.50 -6.61
CA ILE A 43 0.95 17.02 -7.59
C ILE A 43 0.29 18.23 -8.24
N CYS A 44 0.95 19.40 -8.17
CA CYS A 44 0.41 20.65 -8.74
C CYS A 44 1.38 21.29 -9.70
N ASP A 45 0.84 21.93 -10.74
CA ASP A 45 1.56 22.85 -11.61
C ASP A 45 0.63 23.90 -12.19
N GLY A 46 0.95 25.18 -11.95
CA GLY A 46 0.08 26.31 -12.31
C GLY A 46 -1.25 26.23 -11.56
N ASP A 47 -2.34 26.12 -12.30
CA ASP A 47 -3.71 26.01 -11.79
C ASP A 47 -4.31 24.60 -11.95
N GLU A 48 -3.46 23.60 -12.20
CA GLU A 48 -3.87 22.20 -12.32
C GLU A 48 -3.28 21.34 -11.20
N SER A 49 -4.04 20.33 -10.80
CA SER A 49 -3.56 19.31 -9.86
C SER A 49 -3.96 17.89 -10.25
N LEU A 50 -3.22 16.93 -9.70
CA LEU A 50 -3.50 15.51 -9.76
C LEU A 50 -3.36 14.92 -8.36
N ILE A 51 -4.28 14.06 -7.97
CA ILE A 51 -4.24 13.32 -6.71
C ILE A 51 -3.83 11.87 -6.98
N VAL A 52 -2.97 11.31 -6.15
CA VAL A 52 -2.61 9.89 -6.13
C VAL A 52 -3.18 9.29 -4.87
N ASP A 53 -4.08 8.35 -5.02
CA ASP A 53 -4.84 7.64 -3.99
C ASP A 53 -5.78 8.53 -3.16
N THR A 54 -6.71 7.87 -2.51
CA THR A 54 -7.60 8.39 -1.49
C THR A 54 -7.43 7.55 -0.21
N LEU A 55 -8.27 7.73 0.79
CA LEU A 55 -8.11 7.08 2.07
C LEU A 55 -9.25 6.07 2.33
N PHE A 56 -9.19 5.39 3.47
CA PHE A 56 -10.02 4.21 3.74
C PHE A 56 -11.50 4.53 3.94
N ASP A 57 -11.82 5.76 4.33
CA ASP A 57 -13.21 6.22 4.41
C ASP A 57 -13.36 7.66 3.91
N GLU A 58 -14.62 8.10 3.76
CA GLU A 58 -14.93 9.43 3.25
C GLU A 58 -14.56 10.55 4.24
N ASN A 59 -14.58 10.30 5.56
CA ASN A 59 -14.23 11.29 6.56
C ASN A 59 -12.74 11.63 6.51
N LEU A 60 -11.89 10.61 6.50
CA LEU A 60 -10.43 10.75 6.36
C LEU A 60 -10.07 11.42 5.03
N THR A 61 -10.72 10.98 3.94
CA THR A 61 -10.49 11.57 2.62
C THR A 61 -10.88 13.04 2.58
N ASN A 62 -12.02 13.43 3.15
CA ASN A 62 -12.42 14.83 3.21
C ASN A 62 -11.46 15.67 4.06
N GLU A 63 -10.93 15.13 5.17
CA GLU A 63 -9.89 15.80 5.97
C GLU A 63 -8.62 16.04 5.13
N MET A 64 -8.16 15.04 4.41
CA MET A 64 -7.04 15.14 3.47
C MET A 64 -7.26 16.21 2.40
N LEU A 65 -8.43 16.20 1.74
CA LEU A 65 -8.77 17.15 0.69
C LEU A 65 -8.79 18.59 1.19
N LEU A 66 -9.25 18.83 2.42
CA LEU A 66 -9.21 20.15 3.06
C LEU A 66 -7.78 20.66 3.30
N GLU A 67 -6.85 19.77 3.65
CA GLU A 67 -5.44 20.13 3.80
C GLU A 67 -4.79 20.44 2.44
N MET A 68 -5.11 19.65 1.40
CA MET A 68 -4.65 19.86 0.04
C MET A 68 -5.17 21.19 -0.54
N GLU A 69 -6.45 21.51 -0.33
CA GLU A 69 -7.05 22.79 -0.76
C GLU A 69 -6.40 23.99 -0.07
N LYS A 70 -6.09 23.89 1.22
CA LYS A 70 -5.37 24.97 1.94
C LYS A 70 -3.98 25.20 1.41
N ALA A 71 -3.25 24.14 1.03
CA ALA A 71 -1.90 24.23 0.50
C ALA A 71 -1.87 24.85 -0.91
N GLU A 72 -2.76 24.40 -1.79
CA GLU A 72 -2.78 24.78 -3.21
C GLU A 72 -4.20 25.18 -3.69
N PRO A 73 -4.74 26.29 -3.19
CA PRO A 73 -6.16 26.63 -3.39
C PRO A 73 -6.56 26.87 -4.85
N LEU A 74 -5.64 27.30 -5.71
CA LEU A 74 -5.93 27.51 -7.14
C LEU A 74 -5.88 26.18 -7.90
N ALA A 75 -4.82 25.42 -7.76
CA ALA A 75 -4.65 24.15 -8.43
C ALA A 75 -5.68 23.10 -7.98
N PHE A 76 -6.10 23.14 -6.72
CA PHE A 76 -7.12 22.25 -6.16
C PHE A 76 -8.52 22.44 -6.79
N GLN A 77 -8.83 23.61 -7.33
CA GLN A 77 -10.09 23.83 -8.06
C GLN A 77 -10.14 23.13 -9.43
N ASN A 78 -9.00 22.67 -9.94
CA ASN A 78 -8.88 22.02 -11.23
C ASN A 78 -8.09 20.71 -11.10
N ILE A 79 -8.73 19.69 -10.49
CA ILE A 79 -8.17 18.34 -10.35
C ILE A 79 -8.35 17.60 -11.68
N VAL A 80 -7.29 17.54 -12.48
CA VAL A 80 -7.31 16.98 -13.84
C VAL A 80 -7.37 15.45 -13.86
N ALA A 81 -7.02 14.79 -12.75
CA ALA A 81 -7.22 13.36 -12.54
C ALA A 81 -7.00 12.97 -11.08
N LEU A 82 -7.61 11.84 -10.70
CA LEU A 82 -7.25 11.00 -9.57
C LEU A 82 -6.62 9.71 -10.12
N VAL A 83 -5.53 9.26 -9.55
CA VAL A 83 -4.88 7.98 -9.88
C VAL A 83 -5.00 7.06 -8.67
N ASN A 84 -5.54 5.85 -8.83
CA ASN A 84 -5.45 4.83 -7.80
C ASN A 84 -4.26 3.91 -8.09
N SER A 85 -3.38 3.77 -7.10
CA SER A 85 -2.20 2.91 -7.18
C SER A 85 -2.57 1.44 -7.28
N HIS A 86 -3.61 1.00 -6.57
CA HIS A 86 -4.08 -0.37 -6.58
C HIS A 86 -5.53 -0.50 -6.06
N SER A 87 -6.00 -1.73 -5.84
CA SER A 87 -7.41 -2.03 -5.59
C SER A 87 -7.86 -1.91 -4.14
N ASN A 88 -6.94 -1.87 -3.17
CA ASN A 88 -7.32 -1.91 -1.76
C ASN A 88 -8.09 -0.66 -1.32
N GLY A 89 -9.08 -0.86 -0.45
CA GLY A 89 -10.04 0.18 -0.08
C GLY A 89 -9.42 1.41 0.57
N ASP A 90 -8.34 1.24 1.31
CA ASP A 90 -7.62 2.35 1.94
C ASP A 90 -6.85 3.25 0.93
N HIS A 91 -6.86 2.90 -0.34
CA HIS A 91 -6.34 3.73 -1.44
C HIS A 91 -7.41 4.18 -2.44
N CYS A 92 -8.67 3.70 -2.30
CA CYS A 92 -9.70 4.00 -3.30
C CYS A 92 -11.12 4.24 -2.76
N ASN A 93 -11.41 3.97 -1.49
CA ASN A 93 -12.77 4.13 -0.93
C ASN A 93 -13.23 5.60 -0.93
N GLY A 94 -12.29 6.54 -0.82
CA GLY A 94 -12.59 7.97 -0.87
C GLY A 94 -12.74 8.56 -2.28
N ASN A 95 -12.69 7.77 -3.34
CA ASN A 95 -12.73 8.25 -4.73
C ASN A 95 -13.94 9.17 -5.01
N ASN A 96 -15.08 8.91 -4.37
CA ASN A 96 -16.29 9.72 -4.55
C ASN A 96 -16.17 11.14 -3.99
N CYS A 97 -15.27 11.37 -3.04
CA CYS A 97 -15.03 12.68 -2.44
C CYS A 97 -14.24 13.62 -3.37
N VAL A 98 -13.50 13.06 -4.34
CA VAL A 98 -12.65 13.85 -5.24
C VAL A 98 -13.47 14.42 -6.40
N ASN A 99 -13.45 15.75 -6.52
CA ASN A 99 -14.14 16.45 -7.59
C ASN A 99 -13.35 16.40 -8.90
N THR A 100 -13.38 15.25 -9.56
CA THR A 100 -12.76 15.05 -10.88
C THR A 100 -13.62 14.14 -11.74
N GLU A 101 -13.54 14.37 -13.07
CA GLU A 101 -14.19 13.51 -14.07
C GLU A 101 -13.33 12.30 -14.46
N VAL A 102 -12.03 12.31 -14.12
CA VAL A 102 -11.07 11.31 -14.58
C VAL A 102 -10.48 10.58 -13.39
N ILE A 103 -10.78 9.29 -13.26
CA ILE A 103 -10.16 8.39 -12.29
C ILE A 103 -9.42 7.31 -13.06
N ILE A 104 -8.11 7.20 -12.85
CA ILE A 104 -7.19 6.34 -13.59
C ILE A 104 -6.74 5.18 -12.70
N SER A 105 -6.72 3.97 -13.23
CA SER A 105 -6.06 2.80 -12.63
C SER A 105 -5.48 1.88 -13.71
N SER A 106 -4.75 0.83 -13.32
CA SER A 106 -4.52 -0.29 -14.23
C SER A 106 -5.82 -1.04 -14.51
N GLU A 107 -5.88 -1.77 -15.63
CA GLU A 107 -7.01 -2.65 -15.93
C GLU A 107 -7.19 -3.72 -14.85
N SER A 108 -6.08 -4.29 -14.36
CA SER A 108 -6.07 -5.32 -13.32
C SER A 108 -6.62 -4.81 -11.99
N SER A 109 -6.25 -3.59 -11.58
CA SER A 109 -6.80 -2.96 -10.36
C SER A 109 -8.29 -2.70 -10.47
N LEU A 110 -8.78 -2.21 -11.62
CA LEU A 110 -10.22 -2.00 -11.81
C LEU A 110 -11.00 -3.33 -11.69
N GLU A 111 -10.48 -4.42 -12.24
CA GLU A 111 -11.15 -5.74 -12.12
C GLU A 111 -11.20 -6.19 -10.66
N GLU A 112 -10.13 -6.05 -9.88
CA GLU A 112 -10.15 -6.37 -8.45
C GLU A 112 -11.09 -5.46 -7.66
N MET A 113 -11.06 -4.14 -7.90
CA MET A 113 -11.95 -3.18 -7.23
C MET A 113 -13.43 -3.54 -7.37
N LYS A 114 -13.87 -4.18 -8.46
CA LYS A 114 -15.26 -4.60 -8.64
C LYS A 114 -15.72 -5.62 -7.59
N HIS A 115 -14.78 -6.33 -6.97
CA HIS A 115 -15.03 -7.37 -5.97
C HIS A 115 -14.83 -6.89 -4.53
N GLU A 116 -14.22 -5.72 -4.34
CA GLU A 116 -14.10 -5.09 -3.02
C GLU A 116 -15.47 -4.54 -2.57
N SER A 117 -15.76 -4.61 -1.26
CA SER A 117 -17.03 -4.13 -0.71
C SER A 117 -16.87 -3.50 0.66
N PRO A 118 -16.93 -2.15 0.75
CA PRO A 118 -16.99 -1.46 2.03
C PRO A 118 -18.14 -1.94 2.92
N GLU A 119 -19.29 -2.29 2.33
CA GLU A 119 -20.44 -2.81 3.06
C GLU A 119 -20.14 -4.18 3.71
N MET A 120 -19.31 -5.00 3.07
CA MET A 120 -18.84 -6.27 3.65
C MET A 120 -17.94 -5.99 4.86
N MET A 121 -17.02 -5.02 4.76
CA MET A 121 -16.16 -4.60 5.88
C MET A 121 -17.00 -4.08 7.06
N ALA A 122 -17.99 -3.22 6.79
CA ALA A 122 -18.94 -2.76 7.81
C ALA A 122 -19.69 -3.93 8.45
N GLY A 123 -20.15 -4.90 7.66
CA GLY A 123 -20.83 -6.10 8.14
C GLY A 123 -19.95 -6.98 9.02
N LEU A 124 -18.67 -7.14 8.66
CA LEU A 124 -17.71 -7.89 9.47
C LEU A 124 -17.42 -7.20 10.81
N LEU A 125 -17.27 -5.89 10.84
CA LEU A 125 -17.10 -5.13 12.09
C LEU A 125 -18.31 -5.27 13.01
N LEU A 126 -19.54 -5.27 12.48
CA LEU A 126 -20.74 -5.52 13.27
C LEU A 126 -20.79 -6.94 13.88
N GLN A 127 -20.20 -7.92 13.19
CA GLN A 127 -20.14 -9.31 13.66
C GLN A 127 -18.93 -9.59 14.57
N ALA A 128 -17.90 -8.75 14.52
CA ALA A 128 -16.63 -8.93 15.22
C ALA A 128 -16.79 -9.32 16.71
N PRO A 129 -17.72 -8.71 17.51
CA PRO A 129 -17.90 -9.08 18.90
C PRO A 129 -18.31 -10.56 19.12
N THR A 130 -18.80 -11.25 18.09
CA THR A 130 -19.20 -12.67 18.15
C THR A 130 -18.15 -13.62 17.58
N MET A 131 -17.07 -13.10 17.00
CA MET A 131 -16.03 -13.88 16.31
C MET A 131 -14.83 -14.22 17.19
N GLY A 132 -14.89 -13.92 18.51
CA GLY A 132 -13.80 -14.16 19.44
C GLY A 132 -12.51 -13.44 19.00
N LYS A 133 -11.37 -14.12 19.10
CA LYS A 133 -10.05 -13.56 18.81
C LYS A 133 -9.90 -12.94 17.41
N LEU A 134 -10.47 -13.58 16.41
CA LEU A 134 -10.50 -13.05 15.05
C LEU A 134 -11.25 -11.71 15.01
N GLY A 135 -12.38 -11.60 15.71
CA GLY A 135 -13.13 -10.36 15.82
C GLY A 135 -12.39 -9.27 16.58
N ASP A 136 -11.69 -9.61 17.66
CA ASP A 136 -10.85 -8.67 18.41
C ASP A 136 -9.73 -8.13 17.53
N TYR A 137 -9.05 -9.01 16.77
CA TYR A 137 -8.00 -8.62 15.82
C TYR A 137 -8.55 -7.76 14.69
N PHE A 138 -9.68 -8.15 14.10
CA PHE A 138 -10.34 -7.40 13.03
C PHE A 138 -10.76 -6.00 13.51
N THR A 139 -11.31 -5.90 14.73
CA THR A 139 -11.65 -4.61 15.35
C THR A 139 -10.41 -3.75 15.61
N LYS A 140 -9.29 -4.38 16.03
CA LYS A 140 -8.01 -3.67 16.21
C LYS A 140 -7.52 -3.07 14.90
N CYS A 141 -7.61 -3.81 13.80
CA CYS A 141 -7.11 -3.36 12.50
C CYS A 141 -8.02 -2.31 11.83
N PHE A 142 -9.34 -2.45 11.98
CA PHE A 142 -10.30 -1.75 11.15
C PHE A 142 -11.39 -0.98 11.91
N GLY A 143 -11.44 -1.08 13.24
CA GLY A 143 -12.52 -0.51 14.04
C GLY A 143 -12.57 1.02 14.10
N GLU A 144 -11.51 1.71 13.67
CA GLU A 144 -11.43 3.18 13.63
C GLU A 144 -12.01 3.78 12.34
N PHE A 145 -12.33 2.95 11.34
CA PHE A 145 -12.79 3.41 10.02
C PHE A 145 -14.31 3.29 9.86
N ASP A 146 -14.92 4.26 9.18
CA ASP A 146 -16.35 4.26 8.87
C ASP A 146 -16.64 3.74 7.45
N PHE A 147 -16.82 2.44 7.34
CA PHE A 147 -17.17 1.82 6.06
C PHE A 147 -18.64 1.96 5.67
N ALA A 148 -19.52 2.28 6.62
CA ALA A 148 -20.97 2.35 6.37
C ALA A 148 -21.36 3.56 5.51
N GLY A 149 -20.53 4.63 5.52
CA GLY A 149 -20.76 5.84 4.75
C GLY A 149 -20.16 5.84 3.34
N VAL A 150 -19.33 4.84 3.00
CA VAL A 150 -18.55 4.84 1.77
C VAL A 150 -19.42 4.67 0.54
N THR A 151 -19.34 5.63 -0.38
CA THR A 151 -19.96 5.57 -1.71
C THR A 151 -18.90 5.22 -2.76
N ARG A 152 -18.97 4.03 -3.33
CA ARG A 152 -17.97 3.57 -4.29
C ARG A 152 -18.03 4.33 -5.61
N LYS A 153 -16.91 4.86 -6.04
CA LYS A 153 -16.69 5.44 -7.38
C LYS A 153 -15.48 4.78 -8.02
N LEU A 154 -15.76 3.89 -8.98
CA LEU A 154 -14.70 3.12 -9.66
C LEU A 154 -13.96 3.98 -10.68
N PRO A 155 -12.69 3.65 -11.01
CA PRO A 155 -11.97 4.23 -12.12
C PRO A 155 -12.75 4.11 -13.44
N ASN A 156 -12.70 5.18 -14.25
CA ASN A 156 -13.36 5.25 -15.54
C ASN A 156 -12.37 5.32 -16.71
N THR A 157 -11.08 5.38 -16.40
CA THR A 157 -9.98 5.40 -17.37
C THR A 157 -8.96 4.36 -16.94
N THR A 158 -8.67 3.41 -17.82
CA THR A 158 -7.69 2.36 -17.51
C THR A 158 -6.55 2.34 -18.49
N PHE A 159 -5.45 1.75 -18.07
CA PHE A 159 -4.29 1.51 -18.92
C PHE A 159 -3.66 0.16 -18.59
N ASN A 160 -2.76 -0.27 -19.47
CA ASN A 160 -1.97 -1.50 -19.33
C ASN A 160 -0.51 -1.14 -19.54
N LYS A 161 0.38 -1.62 -18.70
CA LYS A 161 1.82 -1.38 -18.64
C LYS A 161 2.22 0.04 -18.25
N GLU A 162 2.01 1.03 -19.12
CA GLU A 162 2.41 2.41 -18.87
C GLU A 162 1.53 3.42 -19.60
N THR A 163 1.39 4.59 -19.01
CA THR A 163 0.76 5.76 -19.60
C THR A 163 1.29 7.02 -18.94
N THR A 164 0.90 8.18 -19.45
CA THR A 164 1.26 9.48 -18.87
C THR A 164 0.03 10.35 -18.69
N LYS A 165 0.06 11.20 -17.65
CA LYS A 165 -0.92 12.28 -17.45
C LYS A 165 -0.18 13.59 -17.26
N LYS A 166 -0.65 14.64 -17.92
CA LYS A 166 -0.12 16.01 -17.72
C LYS A 166 -0.85 16.70 -16.57
N VAL A 167 -0.09 17.53 -15.86
CA VAL A 167 -0.54 18.49 -14.85
C VAL A 167 0.22 19.78 -15.15
N GLY A 168 -0.42 20.75 -15.78
CA GLY A 168 0.28 21.91 -16.36
C GLY A 168 1.37 21.48 -17.35
N ASP A 169 2.61 21.88 -17.07
CA ASP A 169 3.79 21.49 -17.84
C ASP A 169 4.48 20.21 -17.33
N LYS A 170 4.08 19.72 -16.13
CA LYS A 170 4.60 18.47 -15.58
C LYS A 170 4.01 17.25 -16.28
N VAL A 171 4.80 16.20 -16.36
CA VAL A 171 4.37 14.88 -16.80
C VAL A 171 4.43 13.92 -15.63
N VAL A 172 3.31 13.27 -15.34
CA VAL A 172 3.24 12.14 -14.40
C VAL A 172 3.26 10.86 -15.21
N GLU A 173 4.29 10.05 -15.01
CA GLU A 173 4.44 8.74 -15.64
C GLU A 173 3.82 7.69 -14.74
N LEU A 174 2.84 6.93 -15.25
CA LEU A 174 2.17 5.85 -14.56
C LEU A 174 2.69 4.53 -15.10
N HIS A 175 3.24 3.69 -14.21
CA HIS A 175 3.77 2.39 -14.59
C HIS A 175 3.07 1.29 -13.79
N GLU A 176 2.39 0.37 -14.47
CA GLU A 176 1.92 -0.86 -13.86
C GLU A 176 3.13 -1.75 -13.57
N VAL A 177 3.30 -2.10 -12.31
CA VAL A 177 4.41 -2.94 -11.80
C VAL A 177 3.89 -4.23 -11.18
N GLY A 178 2.56 -4.35 -11.05
CA GLY A 178 1.91 -5.59 -10.64
C GLY A 178 1.96 -6.69 -11.72
N PRO A 179 1.55 -7.93 -11.35
CA PRO A 179 1.10 -8.31 -10.02
C PRO A 179 2.26 -8.37 -9.01
N ALA A 180 2.06 -7.79 -7.83
CA ALA A 180 3.04 -7.76 -6.74
C ALA A 180 2.32 -7.80 -5.37
N HIS A 181 2.02 -6.64 -4.74
CA HIS A 181 1.14 -6.58 -3.57
C HIS A 181 -0.29 -7.02 -3.95
N THR A 182 -0.87 -6.40 -4.99
CA THR A 182 -2.12 -6.80 -5.65
C THR A 182 -1.86 -7.21 -7.09
N ASN A 183 -2.91 -7.44 -7.90
CA ASN A 183 -2.72 -7.82 -9.29
C ASN A 183 -2.33 -6.67 -10.20
N GLY A 184 -2.65 -5.43 -9.83
CA GLY A 184 -2.55 -4.29 -10.74
C GLY A 184 -1.83 -3.07 -10.17
N ASP A 185 -0.81 -3.28 -9.33
CA ASP A 185 -0.09 -2.20 -8.67
C ASP A 185 0.54 -1.22 -9.67
N VAL A 186 0.35 0.08 -9.41
CA VAL A 186 0.84 1.19 -10.22
C VAL A 186 1.72 2.09 -9.37
N ILE A 187 2.84 2.53 -9.93
CA ILE A 187 3.62 3.64 -9.38
C ILE A 187 3.42 4.89 -10.24
N ALA A 188 3.33 6.07 -9.59
CA ALA A 188 3.23 7.36 -10.24
C ALA A 188 4.54 8.14 -10.06
N TYR A 189 5.29 8.32 -11.15
CA TYR A 189 6.59 8.99 -11.14
C TYR A 189 6.49 10.38 -11.74
N VAL A 190 7.05 11.38 -11.06
CA VAL A 190 7.12 12.78 -11.49
C VAL A 190 8.59 13.14 -11.74
N PRO A 191 9.10 12.97 -12.98
CA PRO A 191 10.51 13.19 -13.30
C PRO A 191 11.00 14.60 -12.96
N ASN A 192 10.17 15.62 -13.24
CA ASN A 192 10.50 17.01 -12.97
C ASN A 192 10.75 17.30 -11.49
N ASP A 193 10.05 16.59 -10.61
CA ASP A 193 10.11 16.80 -9.16
C ASP A 193 11.00 15.77 -8.46
N LYS A 194 11.45 14.74 -9.19
CA LYS A 194 12.18 13.58 -8.65
C LYS A 194 11.44 12.89 -7.52
N VAL A 195 10.13 12.77 -7.66
CA VAL A 195 9.23 12.13 -6.70
C VAL A 195 8.58 10.91 -7.34
N VAL A 196 8.44 9.83 -6.58
CA VAL A 196 7.62 8.68 -6.96
C VAL A 196 6.67 8.32 -5.83
N TYR A 197 5.38 8.13 -6.17
CA TYR A 197 4.35 7.57 -5.30
C TYR A 197 4.21 6.10 -5.65
N THR A 198 4.36 5.23 -4.66
CA THR A 198 4.55 3.80 -4.93
C THR A 198 3.34 2.94 -4.60
N GLY A 199 2.31 3.51 -3.94
CA GLY A 199 1.31 2.68 -3.31
C GLY A 199 1.99 1.60 -2.46
N ASP A 200 1.36 0.46 -2.33
CA ASP A 200 1.77 -0.64 -1.46
C ASP A 200 2.90 -1.52 -2.03
N ILE A 201 3.59 -1.02 -3.06
CA ILE A 201 4.93 -1.54 -3.37
C ILE A 201 5.89 -1.25 -2.20
N LEU A 202 5.61 -0.23 -1.39
CA LEU A 202 6.41 0.07 -0.21
C LEU A 202 5.56 0.23 1.05
N PHE A 203 5.98 -0.50 2.08
CA PHE A 203 5.63 -0.33 3.49
C PHE A 203 6.91 0.06 4.22
N ILE A 204 6.97 1.24 4.78
CA ILE A 204 8.15 1.73 5.50
C ILE A 204 7.87 1.72 7.00
N GLU A 205 8.76 1.09 7.77
CA GLU A 205 8.56 0.75 9.19
C GLU A 205 7.43 -0.24 9.47
N GLY A 206 6.87 -0.87 8.41
CA GLY A 206 5.87 -1.92 8.50
C GLY A 206 6.24 -3.14 7.63
N HIS A 207 5.83 -4.32 8.05
CA HIS A 207 6.00 -5.52 7.23
C HIS A 207 5.08 -5.46 6.00
N PRO A 208 5.63 -5.62 4.77
CA PRO A 208 4.80 -5.77 3.56
C PRO A 208 3.85 -6.96 3.64
N ILE A 209 2.76 -6.93 2.86
CA ILE A 209 1.79 -8.02 2.78
C ILE A 209 1.58 -8.46 1.33
N LEU A 210 1.82 -9.75 1.04
CA LEU A 210 1.85 -10.35 -0.30
C LEU A 210 0.51 -11.00 -0.64
N TRP A 211 -0.46 -10.23 -1.15
CA TRP A 211 -1.75 -10.79 -1.56
C TRP A 211 -1.70 -11.52 -2.91
N ALA A 212 -1.05 -10.94 -3.91
CA ALA A 212 -1.01 -11.49 -5.26
C ALA A 212 0.28 -12.29 -5.54
N GLY A 213 1.44 -11.65 -5.58
CA GLY A 213 2.68 -12.22 -6.06
C GLY A 213 2.72 -12.34 -7.60
N PRO A 214 3.74 -12.91 -8.22
CA PRO A 214 4.86 -13.54 -7.52
C PRO A 214 5.79 -12.51 -6.86
N VAL A 215 6.48 -12.95 -5.81
CA VAL A 215 7.40 -12.07 -5.07
C VAL A 215 8.54 -11.54 -5.96
N SER A 216 8.93 -12.28 -6.99
CA SER A 216 9.93 -11.86 -7.97
C SER A 216 9.53 -10.56 -8.69
N ASN A 217 8.26 -10.41 -9.06
CA ASN A 217 7.76 -9.18 -9.68
C ASN A 217 7.81 -8.00 -8.71
N TRP A 218 7.51 -8.22 -7.43
CA TRP A 218 7.62 -7.18 -6.41
C TRP A 218 9.07 -6.73 -6.21
N ILE A 219 10.01 -7.68 -6.17
CA ILE A 219 11.45 -7.37 -6.15
C ILE A 219 11.86 -6.57 -7.39
N ASP A 220 11.32 -6.89 -8.56
CA ASP A 220 11.59 -6.16 -9.80
C ASP A 220 10.95 -4.76 -9.80
N ALA A 221 9.77 -4.58 -9.19
CA ALA A 221 9.19 -3.26 -8.94
C ALA A 221 10.11 -2.40 -8.06
N CYS A 222 10.68 -2.95 -6.98
CA CYS A 222 11.69 -2.25 -6.18
C CYS A 222 12.93 -1.85 -7.00
N LYS A 223 13.45 -2.76 -7.84
CA LYS A 223 14.58 -2.46 -8.75
C LYS A 223 14.24 -1.34 -9.72
N LYS A 224 13.01 -1.32 -10.27
CA LYS A 224 12.55 -0.24 -11.15
C LYS A 224 12.59 1.09 -10.41
N ILE A 225 12.02 1.20 -9.20
CA ILE A 225 12.06 2.42 -8.40
C ILE A 225 13.50 2.87 -8.12
N ILE A 226 14.38 1.95 -7.76
CA ILE A 226 15.81 2.24 -7.51
C ILE A 226 16.49 2.81 -8.77
N SER A 227 16.07 2.41 -9.97
CA SER A 227 16.63 2.88 -11.25
C SER A 227 16.18 4.28 -11.65
N LEU A 228 15.04 4.78 -11.12
CA LEU A 228 14.53 6.11 -11.40
C LEU A 228 15.45 7.19 -10.79
N ASP A 229 15.43 8.40 -11.38
CA ASP A 229 16.10 9.58 -10.80
C ASP A 229 15.17 10.23 -9.77
N VAL A 230 15.14 9.69 -8.56
CA VAL A 230 14.26 10.15 -7.47
C VAL A 230 15.05 10.54 -6.24
N ASP A 231 14.59 11.63 -5.59
CA ASP A 231 15.07 12.12 -4.30
C ASP A 231 14.07 11.83 -3.18
N SER A 232 12.78 11.68 -3.52
CA SER A 232 11.70 11.38 -2.58
C SER A 232 10.86 10.20 -3.07
N VAL A 233 10.61 9.26 -2.18
CA VAL A 233 9.79 8.08 -2.41
C VAL A 233 8.66 8.08 -1.39
N VAL A 234 7.42 8.18 -1.85
CA VAL A 234 6.21 8.16 -1.03
C VAL A 234 5.67 6.74 -1.01
N PRO A 235 5.74 6.03 0.13
CA PRO A 235 5.20 4.68 0.26
C PRO A 235 3.67 4.72 0.38
N GLY A 236 3.02 3.58 0.16
CA GLY A 236 1.60 3.42 0.50
C GLY A 236 1.36 3.54 2.01
N HIS A 237 2.28 3.01 2.82
CA HIS A 237 2.24 3.08 4.27
C HIS A 237 3.59 3.47 4.88
N GLY A 238 3.55 4.27 5.94
CA GLY A 238 4.74 4.70 6.67
C GLY A 238 5.33 6.03 6.19
N PRO A 239 6.48 6.44 6.71
CA PRO A 239 7.09 7.74 6.42
C PRO A 239 7.64 7.83 4.99
N VAL A 240 7.68 9.05 4.43
CA VAL A 240 8.42 9.34 3.19
C VAL A 240 9.88 8.93 3.36
N THR A 241 10.41 8.29 2.33
CA THR A 241 11.76 7.74 2.31
C THR A 241 12.53 8.16 1.03
N ASP A 242 13.65 7.53 0.79
CA ASP A 242 14.41 7.54 -0.44
C ASP A 242 14.76 6.10 -0.90
N LYS A 243 15.70 5.94 -1.82
CA LYS A 243 16.11 4.62 -2.31
C LYS A 243 16.63 3.67 -1.21
N ARG A 244 16.96 4.15 0.01
CA ARG A 244 17.36 3.30 1.14
C ARG A 244 16.19 2.47 1.65
N GLY A 245 15.02 3.11 1.83
CA GLY A 245 13.80 2.39 2.21
C GLY A 245 13.37 1.37 1.16
N VAL A 246 13.49 1.71 -0.13
CA VAL A 246 13.19 0.77 -1.23
C VAL A 246 14.08 -0.48 -1.16
N ARG A 247 15.39 -0.29 -0.89
CA ARG A 247 16.33 -1.42 -0.72
C ARG A 247 15.99 -2.27 0.49
N ALA A 248 15.57 -1.65 1.59
CA ALA A 248 15.18 -2.37 2.80
C ALA A 248 13.96 -3.28 2.56
N VAL A 249 12.94 -2.78 1.86
CA VAL A 249 11.78 -3.59 1.46
C VAL A 249 12.20 -4.71 0.51
N GLN A 250 13.06 -4.43 -0.48
CA GLN A 250 13.60 -5.44 -1.39
C GLN A 250 14.37 -6.54 -0.64
N GLU A 251 15.18 -6.16 0.37
CA GLU A 251 15.91 -7.11 1.21
C GLU A 251 14.95 -7.97 2.03
N TYR A 252 13.90 -7.37 2.62
CA TYR A 252 12.87 -8.11 3.32
C TYR A 252 12.19 -9.16 2.42
N LEU A 253 11.75 -8.77 1.23
CA LEU A 253 11.10 -9.68 0.28
C LEU A 253 12.02 -10.84 -0.12
N SER A 254 13.30 -10.54 -0.36
CA SER A 254 14.30 -11.58 -0.67
C SER A 254 14.53 -12.51 0.52
N TYR A 255 14.62 -11.94 1.73
CA TYR A 255 14.82 -12.70 2.97
C TYR A 255 13.66 -13.67 3.21
N ILE A 256 12.41 -13.18 3.19
CA ILE A 256 11.25 -14.07 3.44
C ILE A 256 11.08 -15.13 2.35
N HIS A 257 11.43 -14.81 1.09
CA HIS A 257 11.44 -15.79 0.01
C HIS A 257 12.41 -16.92 0.29
N ASP A 258 13.66 -16.61 0.63
CA ASP A 258 14.71 -17.63 0.86
C ASP A 258 14.41 -18.47 2.10
N GLU A 259 13.95 -17.83 3.18
CA GLU A 259 13.55 -18.51 4.41
C GLU A 259 12.33 -19.41 4.20
N ALA A 260 11.32 -18.95 3.44
CA ALA A 260 10.15 -19.74 3.07
C ALA A 260 10.55 -20.93 2.20
N LYS A 261 11.42 -20.69 1.20
CA LYS A 261 11.88 -21.75 0.29
C LYS A 261 12.61 -22.88 1.03
N ALA A 262 13.48 -22.53 1.97
CA ALA A 262 14.20 -23.52 2.79
C ALA A 262 13.23 -24.41 3.60
N ARG A 263 12.16 -23.83 4.19
CA ARG A 263 11.15 -24.59 4.93
C ARG A 263 10.29 -25.44 4.01
N TYR A 264 9.86 -24.88 2.88
CA TYR A 264 9.12 -25.61 1.87
C TYR A 264 9.89 -26.86 1.38
N ASP A 265 11.18 -26.70 1.05
CA ASP A 265 12.03 -27.80 0.58
C ASP A 265 12.30 -28.85 1.66
N SER A 266 12.22 -28.48 2.94
CA SER A 266 12.29 -29.41 4.07
C SER A 266 10.97 -30.17 4.33
N GLY A 267 9.88 -29.84 3.61
CA GLY A 267 8.56 -30.44 3.78
C GLY A 267 7.73 -29.85 4.93
N MET A 268 8.15 -28.70 5.49
CA MET A 268 7.39 -28.00 6.52
C MET A 268 6.07 -27.45 5.94
N GLN A 269 5.01 -27.37 6.76
CA GLN A 269 3.77 -26.75 6.35
C GLN A 269 3.84 -25.22 6.52
N ALA A 270 3.06 -24.45 5.71
CA ALA A 270 3.06 -22.99 5.74
C ALA A 270 2.78 -22.41 7.15
N VAL A 271 1.80 -22.97 7.87
CA VAL A 271 1.45 -22.57 9.25
C VAL A 271 2.62 -22.72 10.23
N GLU A 272 3.43 -23.77 10.06
CA GLU A 272 4.62 -24.02 10.90
C GLU A 272 5.73 -23.05 10.50
N ALA A 273 5.94 -22.84 9.20
CA ALA A 273 6.96 -21.95 8.67
C ALA A 273 6.75 -20.49 9.12
N CYS A 274 5.49 -20.01 9.18
CA CYS A 274 5.17 -18.68 9.71
C CYS A 274 5.68 -18.44 11.14
N LYS A 275 5.72 -19.50 11.97
CA LYS A 275 6.17 -19.44 13.36
C LYS A 275 7.67 -19.65 13.52
N ASP A 276 8.28 -20.35 12.57
CA ASP A 276 9.69 -20.75 12.60
C ASP A 276 10.65 -19.71 12.00
N ILE A 277 10.17 -18.87 11.08
CA ILE A 277 10.99 -17.83 10.45
C ILE A 277 11.36 -16.74 11.45
N ASP A 278 12.65 -16.48 11.60
CA ASP A 278 13.17 -15.42 12.49
C ASP A 278 13.02 -14.05 11.85
N LEU A 279 12.06 -13.24 12.34
CA LEU A 279 11.87 -11.86 11.92
C LEU A 279 12.70 -10.84 12.73
N SER A 280 13.63 -11.29 13.57
CA SER A 280 14.47 -10.39 14.38
C SER A 280 15.28 -9.35 13.58
N PRO A 281 15.69 -9.61 12.31
CA PRO A 281 16.30 -8.58 11.48
C PRO A 281 15.40 -7.37 11.19
N PHE A 282 14.06 -7.56 11.25
CA PHE A 282 13.04 -6.56 10.97
C PHE A 282 12.17 -6.25 12.19
N SER A 283 12.68 -6.52 13.40
CA SER A 283 11.92 -6.42 14.66
C SER A 283 11.46 -5.01 15.03
N SER A 284 11.99 -3.97 14.37
CA SER A 284 11.53 -2.59 14.53
C SER A 284 10.32 -2.25 13.65
N TRP A 285 9.95 -3.11 12.71
CA TRP A 285 8.82 -2.90 11.83
C TRP A 285 7.52 -3.39 12.47
N GLY A 286 6.44 -2.64 12.26
CA GLY A 286 5.09 -3.02 12.69
C GLY A 286 4.50 -4.17 11.87
N ASP A 287 3.37 -4.69 12.32
CA ASP A 287 2.54 -5.68 11.60
C ASP A 287 3.26 -6.98 11.22
N ALA A 288 4.12 -7.49 12.10
CA ALA A 288 4.92 -8.71 11.84
C ALA A 288 4.06 -9.96 11.62
N GLU A 289 2.79 -9.98 12.03
CA GLU A 289 1.83 -11.05 11.78
C GLU A 289 1.47 -11.22 10.30
N ARG A 290 1.71 -10.20 9.44
CA ARG A 290 1.55 -10.26 7.99
C ARG A 290 2.40 -11.37 7.36
N ILE A 291 3.39 -11.88 8.08
CA ILE A 291 4.15 -13.07 7.69
C ILE A 291 3.24 -14.28 7.39
N ALA A 292 2.07 -14.39 8.03
CA ALA A 292 1.11 -15.46 7.73
C ALA A 292 0.66 -15.42 6.27
N VAL A 293 0.27 -14.24 5.78
CA VAL A 293 -0.13 -14.07 4.37
C VAL A 293 1.06 -14.30 3.44
N ASN A 294 2.22 -13.72 3.78
CA ASN A 294 3.41 -13.79 2.95
C ASN A 294 3.86 -15.25 2.72
N ILE A 295 3.91 -16.06 3.77
CA ILE A 295 4.37 -17.45 3.67
C ILE A 295 3.34 -18.32 2.94
N ASN A 296 2.04 -18.14 3.19
CA ASN A 296 1.01 -18.86 2.45
C ASN A 296 1.09 -18.53 0.94
N SER A 297 1.25 -17.25 0.59
CA SER A 297 1.41 -16.84 -0.81
C SER A 297 2.68 -17.39 -1.47
N LEU A 298 3.82 -17.40 -0.77
CA LEU A 298 5.06 -17.99 -1.26
C LEU A 298 4.95 -19.52 -1.43
N PHE A 299 4.31 -20.23 -0.47
CA PHE A 299 4.10 -21.67 -0.59
C PHE A 299 3.19 -22.03 -1.75
N ARG A 300 2.13 -21.24 -1.99
CA ARG A 300 1.28 -21.34 -3.19
C ARG A 300 2.10 -21.16 -4.46
N GLU A 301 2.96 -20.13 -4.52
CA GLU A 301 3.86 -19.87 -5.64
C GLU A 301 4.79 -21.05 -5.89
N PHE A 302 5.44 -21.63 -4.85
CA PHE A 302 6.33 -22.77 -4.98
C PHE A 302 5.64 -24.04 -5.46
N LYS A 303 4.35 -24.23 -5.14
CA LYS A 303 3.53 -25.33 -5.63
C LYS A 303 3.01 -25.10 -7.05
N GLY A 304 3.07 -23.89 -7.59
CA GLY A 304 2.46 -23.50 -8.86
C GLY A 304 0.93 -23.45 -8.81
N GLU A 305 0.34 -23.29 -7.63
CA GLU A 305 -1.10 -23.18 -7.40
C GLU A 305 -1.58 -21.76 -7.70
N GLN A 306 -2.81 -21.64 -8.27
CA GLN A 306 -3.41 -20.33 -8.60
C GLN A 306 -4.42 -19.86 -7.55
N GLU A 307 -5.09 -20.81 -6.88
CA GLU A 307 -6.11 -20.51 -5.89
C GLU A 307 -5.50 -19.92 -4.62
N ARG A 308 -6.03 -18.79 -4.18
CA ARG A 308 -5.59 -18.13 -2.94
C ARG A 308 -6.23 -18.82 -1.75
N GLU A 309 -5.53 -18.80 -0.62
CA GLU A 309 -6.10 -19.22 0.66
C GLU A 309 -7.32 -18.35 1.04
N ASP A 310 -8.24 -18.94 1.79
CA ASP A 310 -9.40 -18.22 2.31
C ASP A 310 -8.97 -17.06 3.21
N ILE A 311 -9.55 -15.88 2.98
CA ILE A 311 -9.18 -14.66 3.70
C ILE A 311 -9.42 -14.78 5.22
N THR A 312 -10.49 -15.47 5.62
CA THR A 312 -10.82 -15.71 7.03
C THR A 312 -9.75 -16.59 7.70
N PHE A 313 -9.25 -17.59 6.98
CA PHE A 313 -8.16 -18.43 7.45
C PHE A 313 -6.88 -17.62 7.66
N LEU A 314 -6.51 -16.76 6.71
CA LEU A 314 -5.32 -15.91 6.81
C LEU A 314 -5.41 -14.92 7.99
N PHE A 315 -6.56 -14.24 8.15
CA PHE A 315 -6.79 -13.36 9.29
C PHE A 315 -6.79 -14.10 10.63
N THR A 316 -7.30 -15.34 10.66
CA THR A 316 -7.24 -16.19 11.86
C THR A 316 -5.79 -16.49 12.23
N GLN A 317 -4.96 -16.86 11.25
CA GLN A 317 -3.54 -17.10 11.50
C GLN A 317 -2.80 -15.84 12.00
N MET A 318 -3.08 -14.67 11.40
CA MET A 318 -2.51 -13.41 11.88
C MET A 318 -2.91 -13.11 13.31
N SER A 319 -4.19 -13.30 13.68
CA SER A 319 -4.68 -13.10 15.05
C SER A 319 -3.97 -13.99 16.07
N GLU A 320 -3.66 -15.23 15.69
CA GLU A 320 -2.90 -16.18 16.54
C GLU A 320 -1.44 -15.77 16.74
N LEU A 321 -0.80 -15.18 15.68
CA LEU A 321 0.59 -14.73 15.77
C LEU A 321 0.77 -13.49 16.64
N VAL A 322 -0.20 -12.58 16.65
CA VAL A 322 -0.18 -11.38 17.51
C VAL A 322 -0.13 -11.79 18.99
N GLU A 323 -0.90 -12.79 19.40
CA GLU A 323 -0.95 -13.23 20.81
C GLU A 323 0.34 -13.90 21.30
N GLN A 324 1.07 -14.58 20.42
CA GLN A 324 2.30 -15.28 20.80
C GLN A 324 3.47 -14.32 21.11
N LYS A 325 3.34 -13.05 20.73
CA LYS A 325 4.37 -12.02 20.91
C LYS A 325 4.04 -11.01 22.02
N GLY A 326 2.83 -11.03 22.59
CA GLY A 326 2.39 -10.22 23.74
C GLY A 326 2.51 -11.00 25.05
#